data_fb600c34dcd301d95ed9c4e5dc2ba4ea
#
_entry.id   fb600c34dcd301d95ed9c4e5dc2ba4ea
#
_cell.length_a   1.000
_cell.length_b   1.000
_cell.length_c   1.000
_cell.angle_alpha   90.00
_cell.angle_beta   90.00
_cell.angle_gamma   90.00
#
_symmetry.space_group_name_H-M   'P 1'
#
loop_
_entity.id
_entity.type
_entity.pdbx_description
1 polymer ?
#
loop_
_entity_poly.entity_id
_entity_poly.type
_entity_poly.pdbx_seq_one_letter_code
_entity_poly.pdbx_strand_id
1 'polypeptide(L)'
;HRDLHSFPTRRSSDLSAELAQQLLLKTLLPLSLLIAAGGIWPRWQAGISIVSLRGEINRLVLNFFAPMLFFAAGASATVDLKLLQVPLLLGAATLFGLGLAALALFATPLGHGLSHPARGAIMLASGFGNVLFFGYPFLSTVFGEPGMRYPFFADMLATTPLVWSLGVWIAFRCGRHEEHASFLAMWLRLPPVWGFAAGLAVNLSGLSLMPLVEAARWAGSPTIPLMLFVLGLTIPWHDLRPQKAVFVALAIKLALMPLLALGLAQAWPSASSGI
;
A
#
# COMPACT_ATOMS: atom_id res chain seq x y z
N HIS A 1 15.77 35.65 43.03
CA HIS A 1 14.54 35.09 42.49
C HIS A 1 14.67 35.10 40.97
N ARG A 2 14.98 33.97 40.37
CA ARG A 2 14.88 33.75 38.95
C ARG A 2 13.61 32.93 38.72
N ASP A 3 12.66 33.51 38.01
CA ASP A 3 11.44 32.86 37.58
C ASP A 3 11.79 31.70 36.67
N LEU A 4 11.58 30.48 37.14
CA LEU A 4 11.55 29.27 36.36
C LEU A 4 10.31 29.36 35.44
N HIS A 5 10.53 29.76 34.19
CA HIS A 5 9.50 29.69 33.18
C HIS A 5 8.97 28.27 33.11
N SER A 6 7.76 28.09 33.58
CA SER A 6 6.96 26.88 33.41
C SER A 6 6.83 26.58 31.95
N PHE A 7 7.50 25.53 31.44
CA PHE A 7 7.21 24.97 30.13
C PHE A 7 5.73 24.56 30.16
N PRO A 8 4.92 25.02 29.19
CA PRO A 8 3.54 24.60 29.11
C PRO A 8 3.54 23.08 28.85
N THR A 9 3.07 22.31 29.82
CA THR A 9 2.79 20.89 29.64
C THR A 9 1.67 20.77 28.60
N ARG A 10 2.03 20.50 27.33
CA ARG A 10 1.05 20.18 26.28
C ARG A 10 0.24 18.98 26.78
N ARG A 11 -1.09 19.15 26.88
CA ARG A 11 -1.98 18.05 27.22
C ARG A 11 -1.93 17.01 26.11
N SER A 12 -2.05 15.74 26.43
CA SER A 12 -2.09 14.63 25.46
C SER A 12 -3.22 14.81 24.43
N SER A 13 -4.30 15.48 24.81
CA SER A 13 -5.41 15.88 23.93
C SER A 13 -4.98 16.85 22.82
N ASP A 14 -4.07 17.79 23.12
CA ASP A 14 -3.64 18.81 22.16
C ASP A 14 -2.69 18.17 21.11
N LEU A 15 -1.86 17.23 21.57
CA LEU A 15 -0.98 16.44 20.68
C LEU A 15 -1.79 15.55 19.71
N SER A 16 -2.87 14.92 20.21
CA SER A 16 -3.74 14.09 19.37
C SER A 16 -4.54 14.91 18.35
N ALA A 17 -5.01 16.10 18.73
CA ALA A 17 -5.71 17.01 17.85
C ALA A 17 -4.78 17.56 16.75
N GLU A 18 -3.56 17.93 17.11
CA GLU A 18 -2.54 18.42 16.16
C GLU A 18 -2.14 17.32 15.16
N LEU A 19 -1.93 16.08 15.60
CA LEU A 19 -1.66 14.94 14.73
C LEU A 19 -2.83 14.65 13.80
N ALA A 20 -4.07 14.68 14.32
CA ALA A 20 -5.27 14.50 13.50
C ALA A 20 -5.38 15.60 12.42
N GLN A 21 -5.11 16.85 12.77
CA GLN A 21 -5.09 17.96 11.82
C GLN A 21 -4.00 17.79 10.76
N GLN A 22 -2.79 17.38 11.15
CA GLN A 22 -1.71 17.10 10.21
C GLN A 22 -2.07 15.97 9.25
N LEU A 23 -2.64 14.86 9.75
CA LEU A 23 -3.11 13.76 8.92
C LEU A 23 -4.19 14.19 7.93
N LEU A 24 -5.16 14.99 8.37
CA LEU A 24 -6.22 15.51 7.51
C LEU A 24 -5.67 16.42 6.42
N LEU A 25 -4.88 17.43 6.80
CA LEU A 25 -4.45 18.49 5.87
C LEU A 25 -3.23 18.11 5.04
N LYS A 26 -2.23 17.41 5.62
CA LYS A 26 -0.99 17.08 4.92
C LYS A 26 -1.02 15.72 4.23
N THR A 27 -1.92 14.83 4.62
CA THR A 27 -2.02 13.49 4.03
C THR A 27 -3.34 13.28 3.31
N LEU A 28 -4.46 13.23 4.02
CA LEU A 28 -5.72 12.82 3.41
C LEU A 28 -6.24 13.81 2.37
N LEU A 29 -6.11 15.11 2.60
CA LEU A 29 -6.57 16.13 1.66
C LEU A 29 -5.81 16.06 0.32
N PRO A 30 -4.47 16.06 0.25
CA PRO A 30 -3.74 15.92 -1.01
C PRO A 30 -4.05 14.61 -1.74
N LEU A 31 -4.14 13.48 -1.01
CA LEU A 31 -4.49 12.17 -1.60
C LEU A 31 -5.90 12.22 -2.21
N SER A 32 -6.88 12.77 -1.48
CA SER A 32 -8.26 12.89 -1.94
C SER A 32 -8.38 13.83 -3.15
N LEU A 33 -7.63 14.93 -3.16
CA LEU A 33 -7.61 15.85 -4.31
C LEU A 33 -7.05 15.20 -5.57
N LEU A 34 -5.99 14.39 -5.45
CA LEU A 34 -5.42 13.66 -6.59
C LEU A 34 -6.40 12.62 -7.14
N ILE A 35 -7.07 11.87 -6.27
CA ILE A 35 -8.11 10.91 -6.67
C ILE A 35 -9.30 11.64 -7.31
N ALA A 36 -9.75 12.73 -6.72
CA ALA A 36 -10.84 13.54 -7.27
C ALA A 36 -10.47 14.14 -8.62
N ALA A 37 -9.25 14.65 -8.78
CA ALA A 37 -8.74 15.16 -10.05
C ALA A 37 -8.79 14.09 -11.14
N GLY A 38 -8.32 12.86 -10.84
CA GLY A 38 -8.44 11.72 -11.76
C GLY A 38 -9.89 11.40 -12.12
N GLY A 39 -10.80 11.44 -11.13
CA GLY A 39 -12.23 11.18 -11.35
C GLY A 39 -12.96 12.25 -12.18
N ILE A 40 -12.50 13.51 -12.11
CA ILE A 40 -13.08 14.63 -12.85
C ILE A 40 -12.44 14.78 -14.23
N TRP A 41 -11.19 14.35 -14.42
CA TRP A 41 -10.41 14.50 -15.64
C TRP A 41 -11.16 14.12 -16.94
N PRO A 42 -11.91 12.99 -17.00
CA PRO A 42 -12.66 12.60 -18.19
C PRO A 42 -13.70 13.62 -18.67
N ARG A 43 -14.19 14.49 -17.76
CA ARG A 43 -15.17 15.53 -18.09
C ARG A 43 -14.53 16.74 -18.79
N TRP A 44 -13.23 16.96 -18.57
CA TRP A 44 -12.51 18.10 -19.13
C TRP A 44 -11.79 17.75 -20.44
N GLN A 45 -11.43 16.50 -20.63
CA GLN A 45 -10.66 16.00 -21.78
C GLN A 45 -11.55 15.11 -22.67
N ALA A 46 -12.52 15.73 -23.33
CA ALA A 46 -13.33 15.04 -24.35
C ALA A 46 -12.44 14.58 -25.52
N GLY A 47 -12.47 13.29 -25.83
CA GLY A 47 -11.72 12.70 -26.94
C GLY A 47 -10.50 11.87 -26.57
N ILE A 48 -10.05 11.89 -25.31
CA ILE A 48 -8.98 10.99 -24.86
C ILE A 48 -9.57 9.69 -24.31
N SER A 49 -9.11 8.56 -24.82
CA SER A 49 -9.46 7.25 -24.26
C SER A 49 -8.89 7.10 -22.85
N ILE A 50 -9.76 7.00 -21.84
CA ILE A 50 -9.37 6.80 -20.44
C ILE A 50 -8.57 5.50 -20.26
N VAL A 51 -8.93 4.45 -21.00
CA VAL A 51 -8.24 3.16 -20.97
C VAL A 51 -6.79 3.33 -21.46
N SER A 52 -6.60 4.06 -22.58
CA SER A 52 -5.28 4.34 -23.12
C SER A 52 -4.46 5.21 -22.16
N LEU A 53 -5.03 6.31 -21.66
CA LEU A 53 -4.35 7.20 -20.71
C LEU A 53 -3.87 6.45 -19.46
N ARG A 54 -4.74 5.62 -18.85
CA ARG A 54 -4.37 4.76 -17.72
C ARG A 54 -3.22 3.81 -18.07
N GLY A 55 -3.30 3.20 -19.26
CA GLY A 55 -2.28 2.27 -19.75
C GLY A 55 -0.91 2.95 -19.87
N GLU A 56 -0.86 4.13 -20.47
CA GLU A 56 0.39 4.87 -20.66
C GLU A 56 0.98 5.38 -19.35
N ILE A 57 0.14 5.93 -18.45
CA ILE A 57 0.63 6.36 -17.12
C ILE A 57 1.14 5.15 -16.32
N ASN A 58 0.41 4.03 -16.29
CA ASN A 58 0.85 2.82 -15.61
C ASN A 58 2.17 2.29 -16.18
N ARG A 59 2.33 2.30 -17.50
CA ARG A 59 3.56 1.85 -18.16
C ARG A 59 4.74 2.74 -17.79
N LEU A 60 4.56 4.06 -17.80
CA LEU A 60 5.59 5.03 -17.42
C LEU A 60 5.96 4.90 -15.94
N VAL A 61 4.97 4.81 -15.07
CA VAL A 61 5.21 4.63 -13.63
C VAL A 61 5.93 3.31 -13.37
N LEU A 62 5.45 2.21 -13.91
CA LEU A 62 5.98 0.88 -13.62
C LEU A 62 7.40 0.67 -14.16
N ASN A 63 7.72 1.26 -15.32
CA ASN A 63 9.02 1.02 -16.00
C ASN A 63 10.07 2.08 -15.69
N PHE A 64 9.68 3.27 -15.19
CA PHE A 64 10.62 4.35 -14.94
C PHE A 64 10.53 4.90 -13.52
N PHE A 65 9.41 5.49 -13.12
CA PHE A 65 9.31 6.19 -11.84
C PHE A 65 9.38 5.25 -10.63
N ALA A 66 8.65 4.15 -10.65
CA ALA A 66 8.62 3.21 -9.53
C ALA A 66 9.98 2.53 -9.30
N PRO A 67 10.71 2.01 -10.30
CA PRO A 67 12.05 1.49 -10.11
C PRO A 67 13.00 2.48 -9.44
N MET A 68 12.95 3.76 -9.80
CA MET A 68 13.77 4.81 -9.19
C MET A 68 13.40 5.04 -7.73
N LEU A 69 12.09 5.10 -7.43
CA LEU A 69 11.61 5.27 -6.07
C LEU A 69 11.99 4.09 -5.17
N PHE A 70 11.83 2.86 -5.67
CA PHE A 70 12.18 1.65 -4.94
C PHE A 70 13.70 1.48 -4.78
N PHE A 71 14.49 1.88 -5.77
CA PHE A 71 15.94 1.93 -5.63
C PHE A 71 16.35 2.87 -4.49
N ALA A 72 15.83 4.10 -4.48
CA ALA A 72 16.13 5.06 -3.42
C ALA A 72 15.70 4.54 -2.05
N ALA A 73 14.54 3.89 -1.95
CA ALA A 73 14.06 3.29 -0.71
C ALA A 73 14.96 2.16 -0.21
N GLY A 74 15.38 1.26 -1.09
CA GLY A 74 16.30 0.16 -0.75
C GLY A 74 17.69 0.65 -0.34
N ALA A 75 18.23 1.64 -1.08
CA ALA A 75 19.56 2.20 -0.84
C ALA A 75 19.66 3.02 0.46
N SER A 76 18.56 3.63 0.90
CA SER A 76 18.52 4.46 2.12
C SER A 76 18.02 3.71 3.36
N ALA A 77 17.60 2.45 3.24
CA ALA A 77 16.98 1.74 4.34
C ALA A 77 18.00 1.33 5.41
N THR A 78 17.71 1.59 6.68
CA THR A 78 18.36 0.88 7.78
C THR A 78 17.71 -0.48 7.92
N VAL A 79 18.42 -1.54 7.50
CA VAL A 79 17.91 -2.92 7.55
C VAL A 79 18.14 -3.47 8.95
N ASP A 80 17.07 -3.70 9.68
CA ASP A 80 17.06 -4.31 11.00
C ASP A 80 15.98 -5.41 11.09
N LEU A 81 16.04 -6.25 12.11
CA LEU A 81 15.05 -7.33 12.31
C LEU A 81 13.63 -6.77 12.52
N LYS A 82 13.48 -5.58 13.08
CA LYS A 82 12.18 -4.92 13.27
C LYS A 82 11.54 -4.56 11.95
N LEU A 83 12.36 -4.18 10.95
CA LEU A 83 11.88 -3.89 9.60
C LEU A 83 11.23 -5.11 8.95
N LEU A 84 11.76 -6.33 9.19
CA LEU A 84 11.20 -7.58 8.65
C LEU A 84 9.92 -8.03 9.36
N GLN A 85 9.67 -7.58 10.59
CA GLN A 85 8.42 -7.88 11.30
C GLN A 85 7.19 -7.33 10.57
N VAL A 86 7.30 -6.13 10.00
CA VAL A 86 6.17 -5.48 9.32
C VAL A 86 5.68 -6.26 8.10
N PRO A 87 6.53 -6.70 7.15
CA PRO A 87 6.10 -7.58 6.06
C PRO A 87 5.49 -8.89 6.53
N LEU A 88 6.05 -9.51 7.57
CA LEU A 88 5.53 -10.77 8.12
C LEU A 88 4.13 -10.58 8.73
N LEU A 89 3.94 -9.55 9.54
CA LEU A 89 2.63 -9.22 10.13
C LEU A 89 1.60 -8.87 9.05
N LEU A 90 1.99 -8.07 8.07
CA LEU A 90 1.12 -7.70 6.96
C LEU A 90 0.77 -8.92 6.10
N GLY A 91 1.74 -9.77 5.80
CA GLY A 91 1.52 -11.02 5.06
C GLY A 91 0.55 -11.94 5.79
N ALA A 92 0.75 -12.16 7.09
CA ALA A 92 -0.16 -12.95 7.91
C ALA A 92 -1.57 -12.36 7.95
N ALA A 93 -1.70 -11.04 8.16
CA ALA A 93 -2.99 -10.36 8.14
C ALA A 93 -3.68 -10.46 6.77
N THR A 94 -2.93 -10.34 5.68
CA THR A 94 -3.46 -10.49 4.30
C THR A 94 -3.97 -11.91 4.07
N LEU A 95 -3.20 -12.93 4.43
CA LEU A 95 -3.62 -14.34 4.31
C LEU A 95 -4.87 -14.63 5.13
N PHE A 96 -4.92 -14.13 6.35
CA PHE A 96 -6.09 -14.23 7.23
C PHE A 96 -7.32 -13.54 6.62
N GLY A 97 -7.16 -12.31 6.12
CA GLY A 97 -8.23 -11.56 5.45
C GLY A 97 -8.77 -12.27 4.21
N LEU A 98 -7.88 -12.82 3.38
CA LEU A 98 -8.26 -13.64 2.22
C LEU A 98 -9.00 -14.91 2.64
N GLY A 99 -8.54 -15.60 3.69
CA GLY A 99 -9.18 -16.81 4.24
C GLY A 99 -10.57 -16.53 4.80
N LEU A 100 -10.73 -15.46 5.58
CA LEU A 100 -12.04 -15.04 6.10
C LEU A 100 -13.00 -14.65 4.98
N ALA A 101 -12.53 -13.92 3.98
CA ALA A 101 -13.34 -13.54 2.83
C ALA A 101 -13.75 -14.76 2.00
N ALA A 102 -12.85 -15.73 1.80
CA ALA A 102 -13.17 -16.99 1.16
C ALA A 102 -14.27 -17.73 1.94
N LEU A 103 -14.10 -17.88 3.25
CA LEU A 103 -15.08 -18.53 4.12
C LEU A 103 -16.45 -17.80 4.03
N ALA A 104 -16.45 -16.47 4.17
CA ALA A 104 -17.68 -15.69 4.13
C ALA A 104 -18.40 -15.78 2.79
N LEU A 105 -17.69 -15.76 1.66
CA LEU A 105 -18.27 -15.67 0.32
C LEU A 105 -18.59 -17.03 -0.31
N PHE A 106 -17.91 -18.10 0.09
CA PHE A 106 -18.07 -19.42 -0.51
C PHE A 106 -18.74 -20.44 0.41
N ALA A 107 -18.62 -20.29 1.74
CA ALA A 107 -19.19 -21.22 2.72
C ALA A 107 -20.44 -20.70 3.45
N THR A 108 -20.83 -19.43 3.24
CA THR A 108 -22.02 -18.84 3.89
C THR A 108 -23.02 -18.26 2.87
N PRO A 109 -24.28 -17.98 3.28
CA PRO A 109 -25.26 -17.34 2.41
C PRO A 109 -24.88 -15.92 1.93
N LEU A 110 -23.87 -15.28 2.50
CA LEU A 110 -23.41 -13.93 2.11
C LEU A 110 -22.95 -13.84 0.65
N GLY A 111 -22.46 -14.95 0.11
CA GLY A 111 -22.07 -15.03 -1.30
C GLY A 111 -23.22 -15.41 -2.25
N HIS A 112 -24.42 -15.73 -1.76
CA HIS A 112 -25.54 -16.10 -2.62
C HIS A 112 -25.92 -14.93 -3.52
N GLY A 113 -26.19 -15.23 -4.80
CA GLY A 113 -26.53 -14.22 -5.81
C GLY A 113 -25.35 -13.45 -6.39
N LEU A 114 -24.12 -13.63 -5.86
CA LEU A 114 -22.92 -13.06 -6.47
C LEU A 114 -22.34 -14.00 -7.52
N SER A 115 -21.92 -13.44 -8.67
CA SER A 115 -21.17 -14.20 -9.67
C SER A 115 -19.78 -14.58 -9.13
N HIS A 116 -19.18 -15.65 -9.68
CA HIS A 116 -17.83 -16.07 -9.30
C HIS A 116 -16.79 -14.93 -9.42
N PRO A 117 -16.75 -14.14 -10.52
CA PRO A 117 -15.85 -12.99 -10.61
C PRO A 117 -16.09 -11.93 -9.52
N ALA A 118 -17.35 -11.67 -9.15
CA ALA A 118 -17.66 -10.72 -8.08
C ALA A 118 -17.17 -11.21 -6.72
N ARG A 119 -17.31 -12.51 -6.41
CA ARG A 119 -16.76 -13.09 -5.17
C ARG A 119 -15.23 -12.97 -5.13
N GLY A 120 -14.55 -13.29 -6.25
CA GLY A 120 -13.10 -13.12 -6.37
C GLY A 120 -12.65 -11.67 -6.16
N ALA A 121 -13.34 -10.70 -6.78
CA ALA A 121 -13.03 -9.28 -6.62
C ALA A 121 -13.20 -8.80 -5.17
N ILE A 122 -14.29 -9.20 -4.49
CA ILE A 122 -14.55 -8.86 -3.09
C ILE A 122 -13.50 -9.51 -2.18
N MET A 123 -13.13 -10.76 -2.44
CA MET A 123 -12.09 -11.47 -1.71
C MET A 123 -10.74 -10.74 -1.82
N LEU A 124 -10.33 -10.37 -3.04
CA LEU A 124 -9.11 -9.58 -3.27
C LEU A 124 -9.16 -8.23 -2.56
N ALA A 125 -10.29 -7.53 -2.64
CA ALA A 125 -10.50 -6.26 -1.96
C ALA A 125 -10.45 -6.39 -0.44
N SER A 126 -10.85 -7.53 0.13
CA SER A 126 -10.79 -7.81 1.57
C SER A 126 -9.36 -7.97 2.07
N GLY A 127 -8.52 -8.73 1.34
CA GLY A 127 -7.16 -9.06 1.78
C GLY A 127 -6.12 -8.01 1.40
N PHE A 128 -6.16 -7.50 0.16
CA PHE A 128 -5.12 -6.59 -0.33
C PHE A 128 -5.44 -5.12 -0.06
N GLY A 129 -4.49 -4.39 0.51
CA GLY A 129 -4.53 -2.95 0.74
C GLY A 129 -3.61 -2.18 -0.21
N ASN A 130 -3.81 -0.88 -0.31
CA ASN A 130 -2.88 0.02 -0.99
C ASN A 130 -1.78 0.44 0.02
N VAL A 131 -0.82 -0.46 0.23
CA VAL A 131 0.21 -0.34 1.26
C VAL A 131 1.19 0.78 0.94
N LEU A 132 1.61 0.91 -0.32
CA LEU A 132 2.59 1.91 -0.72
C LEU A 132 1.96 3.30 -0.86
N PHE A 133 0.94 3.45 -1.73
CA PHE A 133 0.46 4.78 -2.12
C PHE A 133 -0.33 5.50 -1.02
N PHE A 134 -0.94 4.77 -0.09
CA PHE A 134 -1.53 5.31 1.14
C PHE A 134 -0.62 5.20 2.34
N GLY A 135 0.06 4.07 2.51
CA GLY A 135 0.92 3.82 3.67
C GLY A 135 2.11 4.78 3.74
N TYR A 136 2.75 5.05 2.60
CA TYR A 136 3.92 5.96 2.59
C TYR A 136 3.59 7.37 3.09
N PRO A 137 2.63 8.12 2.50
CA PRO A 137 2.32 9.45 3.01
C PRO A 137 1.74 9.43 4.44
N PHE A 138 1.00 8.39 4.82
CA PHE A 138 0.48 8.26 6.18
C PHE A 138 1.60 8.06 7.19
N LEU A 139 2.48 7.08 6.99
CA LEU A 139 3.56 6.76 7.92
C LEU A 139 4.63 7.86 7.96
N SER A 140 4.86 8.57 6.83
CA SER A 140 5.74 9.73 6.82
C SER A 140 5.21 10.88 7.68
N THR A 141 3.90 11.09 7.71
CA THR A 141 3.28 12.13 8.53
C THR A 141 3.30 11.78 10.03
N VAL A 142 3.08 10.49 10.36
CA VAL A 142 2.99 10.03 11.76
C VAL A 142 4.37 9.83 12.39
N PHE A 143 5.30 9.21 11.65
CA PHE A 143 6.59 8.76 12.16
C PHE A 143 7.80 9.49 11.54
N GLY A 144 7.56 10.40 10.58
CA GLY A 144 8.63 11.09 9.87
C GLY A 144 9.49 10.18 9.00
N GLU A 145 10.75 10.57 8.78
CA GLU A 145 11.74 9.80 7.98
C GLU A 145 11.85 8.32 8.37
N PRO A 146 11.92 7.93 9.66
CA PRO A 146 12.00 6.52 10.04
C PRO A 146 10.79 5.69 9.59
N GLY A 147 9.61 6.31 9.46
CA GLY A 147 8.38 5.66 9.02
C GLY A 147 8.34 5.35 7.52
N MET A 148 9.09 6.11 6.72
CA MET A 148 9.01 6.04 5.25
C MET A 148 9.48 4.71 4.66
N ARG A 149 10.36 3.98 5.33
CA ARG A 149 10.91 2.69 4.86
C ARG A 149 9.90 1.54 4.92
N TYR A 150 9.04 1.53 5.93
CA TYR A 150 8.13 0.40 6.17
C TYR A 150 7.18 0.08 5.00
N PRO A 151 6.52 1.05 4.34
CA PRO A 151 5.65 0.77 3.20
C PRO A 151 6.36 0.07 2.04
N PHE A 152 7.60 0.44 1.73
CA PHE A 152 8.36 -0.16 0.64
C PHE A 152 8.72 -1.62 0.94
N PHE A 153 9.19 -1.91 2.15
CA PHE A 153 9.52 -3.28 2.57
C PHE A 153 8.26 -4.14 2.69
N ALA A 154 7.19 -3.59 3.25
CA ALA A 154 5.91 -4.28 3.35
C ALA A 154 5.33 -4.58 1.97
N ASP A 155 5.45 -3.67 1.01
CA ASP A 155 5.00 -3.88 -0.35
C ASP A 155 5.85 -4.92 -1.08
N MET A 156 7.18 -4.78 -1.07
CA MET A 156 8.08 -5.68 -1.79
C MET A 156 8.17 -7.09 -1.21
N LEU A 157 8.11 -7.25 0.11
CA LEU A 157 8.30 -8.54 0.77
C LEU A 157 7.01 -9.26 1.14
N ALA A 158 5.87 -8.57 1.15
CA ALA A 158 4.57 -9.17 1.45
C ALA A 158 3.52 -8.91 0.37
N THR A 159 3.13 -7.65 0.13
CA THR A 159 2.00 -7.35 -0.75
C THR A 159 2.26 -7.78 -2.19
N THR A 160 3.36 -7.36 -2.79
CA THR A 160 3.70 -7.68 -4.18
C THR A 160 3.82 -9.18 -4.42
N PRO A 161 4.57 -9.97 -3.63
CA PRO A 161 4.61 -11.43 -3.80
C PRO A 161 3.23 -12.09 -3.67
N LEU A 162 2.43 -11.68 -2.68
CA LEU A 162 1.10 -12.25 -2.46
C LEU A 162 0.10 -11.85 -3.57
N VAL A 163 0.16 -10.62 -4.07
CA VAL A 163 -0.70 -10.18 -5.18
C VAL A 163 -0.39 -10.99 -6.45
N TRP A 164 0.90 -11.14 -6.78
CA TRP A 164 1.33 -11.83 -7.99
C TRP A 164 1.28 -13.36 -7.89
N SER A 165 1.08 -13.93 -6.70
CA SER A 165 0.82 -15.35 -6.48
C SER A 165 -0.66 -15.62 -6.23
N LEU A 166 -1.09 -15.45 -4.98
CA LEU A 166 -2.46 -15.73 -4.55
C LEU A 166 -3.49 -14.80 -5.21
N GLY A 167 -3.14 -13.51 -5.36
CA GLY A 167 -4.03 -12.54 -5.99
C GLY A 167 -4.35 -12.90 -7.43
N VAL A 168 -3.32 -13.21 -8.21
CA VAL A 168 -3.46 -13.66 -9.60
C VAL A 168 -4.18 -15.01 -9.67
N TRP A 169 -3.83 -15.97 -8.80
CA TRP A 169 -4.50 -17.26 -8.73
C TRP A 169 -6.00 -17.12 -8.43
N ILE A 170 -6.38 -16.27 -7.47
CA ILE A 170 -7.80 -15.98 -7.17
C ILE A 170 -8.48 -15.34 -8.38
N ALA A 171 -7.83 -14.40 -9.05
CA ALA A 171 -8.37 -13.73 -10.23
C ALA A 171 -8.63 -14.74 -11.36
N PHE A 172 -7.72 -15.66 -11.62
CA PHE A 172 -7.93 -16.72 -12.62
C PHE A 172 -9.00 -17.73 -12.19
N ARG A 173 -8.97 -18.17 -10.92
CA ARG A 173 -9.92 -19.17 -10.42
C ARG A 173 -11.37 -18.67 -10.41
N CYS A 174 -11.56 -17.39 -10.13
CA CYS A 174 -12.87 -16.75 -10.10
C CYS A 174 -13.25 -16.08 -11.42
N GLY A 175 -12.28 -15.77 -12.29
CA GLY A 175 -12.47 -15.20 -13.62
C GLY A 175 -12.74 -16.25 -14.68
N ARG A 176 -12.69 -15.82 -15.95
CA ARG A 176 -12.94 -16.68 -17.13
C ARG A 176 -11.68 -16.99 -17.95
N HIS A 177 -10.49 -16.72 -17.43
CA HIS A 177 -9.22 -16.90 -18.17
C HIS A 177 -8.43 -18.08 -17.63
N GLU A 178 -7.89 -18.88 -18.54
CA GLU A 178 -7.12 -20.11 -18.26
C GLU A 178 -5.62 -19.95 -18.58
N GLU A 179 -5.01 -18.81 -18.30
CA GLU A 179 -3.57 -18.67 -18.55
C GLU A 179 -2.76 -19.10 -17.31
N HIS A 180 -1.96 -20.13 -17.49
CA HIS A 180 -0.99 -20.62 -16.50
C HIS A 180 0.34 -19.85 -16.63
N ALA A 181 0.40 -18.63 -16.09
CA ALA A 181 1.67 -17.92 -15.98
C ALA A 181 2.40 -18.31 -14.68
N SER A 182 3.71 -18.58 -14.78
CA SER A 182 4.53 -18.81 -13.59
C SER A 182 4.58 -17.55 -12.74
N PHE A 183 4.15 -17.67 -11.47
CA PHE A 183 4.20 -16.59 -10.47
C PHE A 183 5.59 -15.93 -10.39
N LEU A 184 6.64 -16.73 -10.25
CA LEU A 184 8.01 -16.24 -10.12
C LEU A 184 8.45 -15.44 -11.36
N ALA A 185 8.09 -15.93 -12.54
CA ALA A 185 8.40 -15.24 -13.79
C ALA A 185 7.65 -13.89 -13.89
N MET A 186 6.40 -13.82 -13.42
CA MET A 186 5.63 -12.57 -13.41
C MET A 186 6.25 -11.56 -12.43
N TRP A 187 6.59 -12.00 -11.21
CA TRP A 187 7.19 -11.15 -10.18
C TRP A 187 8.56 -10.63 -10.60
N LEU A 188 9.43 -11.47 -11.16
CA LEU A 188 10.74 -11.09 -11.67
C LEU A 188 10.71 -10.20 -12.92
N ARG A 189 9.57 -10.11 -13.60
CA ARG A 189 9.39 -9.17 -14.71
C ARG A 189 9.04 -7.75 -14.28
N LEU A 190 8.78 -7.52 -13.00
CA LEU A 190 8.43 -6.21 -12.47
C LEU A 190 9.69 -5.33 -12.30
N PRO A 191 9.83 -4.23 -13.04
CA PRO A 191 11.00 -3.36 -12.92
C PRO A 191 11.24 -2.79 -11.52
N PRO A 192 10.21 -2.46 -10.69
CA PRO A 192 10.40 -2.03 -9.32
C PRO A 192 11.11 -3.05 -8.42
N VAL A 193 10.96 -4.36 -8.69
CA VAL A 193 11.65 -5.42 -7.95
C VAL A 193 13.16 -5.30 -8.16
N TRP A 194 13.60 -5.06 -9.39
CA TRP A 194 15.00 -4.88 -9.73
C TRP A 194 15.56 -3.56 -9.20
N GLY A 195 14.74 -2.49 -9.26
CA GLY A 195 15.10 -1.21 -8.62
C GLY A 195 15.37 -1.38 -7.13
N PHE A 196 14.45 -2.05 -6.42
CA PHE A 196 14.60 -2.32 -4.99
C PHE A 196 15.81 -3.20 -4.68
N ALA A 197 16.00 -4.30 -5.43
CA ALA A 197 17.13 -5.20 -5.25
C ALA A 197 18.48 -4.48 -5.49
N ALA A 198 18.58 -3.64 -6.52
CA ALA A 198 19.76 -2.84 -6.79
C ALA A 198 20.03 -1.81 -5.68
N GLY A 199 18.99 -1.14 -5.19
CA GLY A 199 19.10 -0.21 -4.06
C GLY A 199 19.60 -0.92 -2.79
N LEU A 200 19.02 -2.08 -2.50
CA LEU A 200 19.44 -2.88 -1.34
C LEU A 200 20.87 -3.39 -1.48
N ALA A 201 21.30 -3.78 -2.68
CA ALA A 201 22.67 -4.18 -2.95
C ALA A 201 23.66 -3.02 -2.72
N VAL A 202 23.33 -1.80 -3.14
CA VAL A 202 24.12 -0.58 -2.84
C VAL A 202 24.20 -0.35 -1.33
N ASN A 203 23.07 -0.47 -0.63
CA ASN A 203 23.02 -0.30 0.83
C ASN A 203 23.95 -1.29 1.55
N LEU A 204 23.83 -2.57 1.21
CA LEU A 204 24.61 -3.65 1.84
C LEU A 204 26.11 -3.64 1.46
N SER A 205 26.46 -3.05 0.30
CA SER A 205 27.86 -2.91 -0.11
C SER A 205 28.63 -1.83 0.66
N GLY A 206 27.93 -0.97 1.40
CA GLY A 206 28.54 0.17 2.09
C GLY A 206 28.99 1.31 1.16
N LEU A 207 28.68 1.24 -0.14
CA LEU A 207 28.99 2.29 -1.10
C LEU A 207 28.12 3.53 -0.85
N SER A 208 28.79 4.67 -0.63
CA SER A 208 28.09 5.95 -0.48
C SER A 208 27.78 6.56 -1.85
N LEU A 209 26.62 6.22 -2.40
CA LEU A 209 26.12 6.76 -3.67
C LEU A 209 24.99 7.79 -3.42
N MET A 210 25.13 8.62 -2.39
CA MET A 210 24.12 9.60 -1.96
C MET A 210 23.58 10.47 -3.11
N PRO A 211 24.40 11.06 -4.00
CA PRO A 211 23.88 11.87 -5.11
C PRO A 211 22.99 11.07 -6.07
N LEU A 212 23.33 9.80 -6.33
CA LEU A 212 22.52 8.91 -7.16
C LEU A 212 21.20 8.55 -6.47
N VAL A 213 21.24 8.27 -5.17
CA VAL A 213 20.06 7.96 -4.35
C VAL A 213 19.09 9.13 -4.32
N GLU A 214 19.59 10.35 -4.13
CA GLU A 214 18.76 11.57 -4.15
C GLU A 214 18.18 11.84 -5.54
N ALA A 215 18.97 11.70 -6.60
CA ALA A 215 18.49 11.81 -7.96
C ALA A 215 17.39 10.79 -8.27
N ALA A 216 17.57 9.54 -7.85
CA ALA A 216 16.56 8.49 -8.02
C ALA A 216 15.29 8.78 -7.20
N ARG A 217 15.42 9.28 -5.97
CA ARG A 217 14.29 9.71 -5.13
C ARG A 217 13.49 10.82 -5.79
N TRP A 218 14.19 11.85 -6.31
CA TRP A 218 13.54 12.93 -7.02
C TRP A 218 12.85 12.45 -8.29
N ALA A 219 13.53 11.65 -9.13
CA ALA A 219 12.97 11.09 -10.35
C ALA A 219 11.78 10.16 -10.07
N GLY A 220 11.80 9.40 -8.97
CA GLY A 220 10.74 8.49 -8.56
C GLY A 220 9.56 9.15 -7.84
N SER A 221 9.70 10.41 -7.40
CA SER A 221 8.67 11.12 -6.61
C SER A 221 7.28 11.21 -7.27
N PRO A 222 7.13 11.27 -8.62
CA PRO A 222 5.83 11.29 -9.25
C PRO A 222 5.04 9.97 -9.15
N THR A 223 5.68 8.87 -8.74
CA THR A 223 5.04 7.54 -8.65
C THR A 223 3.73 7.60 -7.87
N ILE A 224 3.75 8.12 -6.65
CA ILE A 224 2.59 8.13 -5.75
C ILE A 224 1.48 9.04 -6.26
N PRO A 225 1.75 10.32 -6.61
CA PRO A 225 0.73 11.21 -7.17
C PRO A 225 0.08 10.67 -8.45
N LEU A 226 0.88 10.15 -9.38
CA LEU A 226 0.36 9.61 -10.64
C LEU A 226 -0.53 8.38 -10.40
N MET A 227 -0.14 7.47 -9.49
CA MET A 227 -0.95 6.29 -9.20
C MET A 227 -2.25 6.62 -8.47
N LEU A 228 -2.28 7.66 -7.64
CA LEU A 228 -3.52 8.14 -7.02
C LEU A 228 -4.45 8.80 -8.05
N PHE A 229 -3.88 9.54 -8.99
CA PHE A 229 -4.64 10.08 -10.11
C PHE A 229 -5.23 8.96 -10.99
N VAL A 230 -4.44 7.94 -11.32
CA VAL A 230 -4.90 6.74 -12.05
C VAL A 230 -5.98 5.99 -11.26
N LEU A 231 -5.86 5.92 -9.93
CA LEU A 231 -6.92 5.36 -9.09
C LEU A 231 -8.24 6.13 -9.30
N GLY A 232 -8.20 7.45 -9.28
CA GLY A 232 -9.36 8.30 -9.58
C GLY A 232 -9.97 8.06 -10.96
N LEU A 233 -9.12 7.89 -12.00
CA LEU A 233 -9.57 7.51 -13.36
C LEU A 233 -10.22 6.13 -13.41
N THR A 234 -9.92 5.26 -12.46
CA THR A 234 -10.36 3.86 -12.45
C THR A 234 -11.69 3.67 -11.76
N ILE A 235 -12.04 4.51 -10.78
CA ILE A 235 -13.28 4.38 -10.02
C ILE A 235 -14.49 4.66 -10.91
N PRO A 236 -15.46 3.72 -10.98
CA PRO A 236 -16.70 3.92 -11.73
C PRO A 236 -17.68 4.79 -10.92
N TRP A 237 -17.40 6.09 -10.83
CA TRP A 237 -18.13 7.06 -9.98
C TRP A 237 -19.66 7.04 -10.16
N HIS A 238 -20.15 6.63 -11.34
CA HIS A 238 -21.58 6.57 -11.64
C HIS A 238 -22.27 5.26 -11.18
N ASP A 239 -21.47 4.21 -10.94
CA ASP A 239 -21.98 2.86 -10.62
C ASP A 239 -21.66 2.42 -9.20
N LEU A 240 -21.33 3.37 -8.31
CA LEU A 240 -21.05 3.09 -6.90
C LEU A 240 -22.34 2.66 -6.19
N ARG A 241 -22.66 1.38 -6.24
CA ARG A 241 -23.80 0.81 -5.52
C ARG A 241 -23.30 0.05 -4.29
N PRO A 242 -23.74 0.42 -3.08
CA PRO A 242 -23.38 -0.32 -1.87
C PRO A 242 -24.01 -1.72 -1.91
N GLN A 243 -23.15 -2.74 -1.97
CA GLN A 243 -23.56 -4.14 -1.88
C GLN A 243 -23.24 -4.69 -0.49
N LYS A 244 -24.07 -5.56 0.07
CA LYS A 244 -23.83 -6.18 1.39
C LYS A 244 -22.45 -6.83 1.49
N ALA A 245 -22.00 -7.48 0.43
CA ALA A 245 -20.69 -8.13 0.38
C ALA A 245 -19.51 -7.14 0.46
N VAL A 246 -19.67 -5.89 0.02
CA VAL A 246 -18.66 -4.84 0.19
C VAL A 246 -18.49 -4.47 1.67
N PHE A 247 -19.56 -4.42 2.43
CA PHE A 247 -19.49 -4.18 3.88
C PHE A 247 -18.77 -5.30 4.62
N VAL A 248 -18.91 -6.55 4.16
CA VAL A 248 -18.13 -7.69 4.68
C VAL A 248 -16.65 -7.49 4.42
N ALA A 249 -16.29 -7.10 3.19
CA ALA A 249 -14.89 -6.79 2.84
C ALA A 249 -14.32 -5.66 3.70
N LEU A 250 -15.09 -4.58 3.92
CA LEU A 250 -14.70 -3.47 4.79
C LEU A 250 -14.52 -3.92 6.24
N ALA A 251 -15.43 -4.73 6.78
CA ALA A 251 -15.34 -5.24 8.16
C ALA A 251 -14.08 -6.12 8.33
N ILE A 252 -13.80 -7.02 7.39
CA ILE A 252 -12.58 -7.83 7.40
C ILE A 252 -11.34 -6.93 7.37
N LYS A 253 -11.27 -6.01 6.41
CA LYS A 253 -10.10 -5.18 6.17
C LYS A 253 -9.84 -4.13 7.25
N LEU A 254 -10.90 -3.43 7.70
CA LEU A 254 -10.75 -2.28 8.59
C LEU A 254 -10.89 -2.64 10.09
N ALA A 255 -11.42 -3.81 10.41
CA ALA A 255 -11.55 -4.26 11.79
C ALA A 255 -10.75 -5.54 12.06
N LEU A 256 -11.05 -6.65 11.38
CA LEU A 256 -10.49 -7.95 11.74
C LEU A 256 -8.99 -8.07 11.44
N MET A 257 -8.53 -7.58 10.28
CA MET A 257 -7.11 -7.61 9.93
C MET A 257 -6.24 -6.76 10.88
N PRO A 258 -6.59 -5.50 11.20
CA PRO A 258 -5.85 -4.70 12.18
C PRO A 258 -5.85 -5.33 13.59
N LEU A 259 -6.97 -5.89 14.04
CA LEU A 259 -7.04 -6.58 15.33
C LEU A 259 -6.13 -7.81 15.37
N LEU A 260 -6.10 -8.61 14.30
CA LEU A 260 -5.17 -9.72 14.19
C LEU A 260 -3.71 -9.23 14.21
N ALA A 261 -3.39 -8.21 13.41
CA ALA A 261 -2.04 -7.66 13.34
C ALA A 261 -1.57 -7.14 14.70
N LEU A 262 -2.45 -6.45 15.44
CA LEU A 262 -2.19 -6.00 16.80
C LEU A 262 -1.97 -7.18 17.76
N GLY A 263 -2.81 -8.20 17.71
CA GLY A 263 -2.66 -9.41 18.54
C GLY A 263 -1.34 -10.13 18.27
N LEU A 264 -0.97 -10.31 17.00
CA LEU A 264 0.30 -10.90 16.60
C LEU A 264 1.50 -10.03 17.02
N ALA A 265 1.40 -8.70 16.89
CA ALA A 265 2.45 -7.79 17.30
C ALA A 265 2.68 -7.82 18.81
N GLN A 266 1.63 -7.96 19.62
CA GLN A 266 1.74 -8.11 21.08
C GLN A 266 2.32 -9.46 21.50
N ALA A 267 1.99 -10.53 20.77
CA ALA A 267 2.52 -11.86 21.00
C ALA A 267 3.97 -12.05 20.50
N TRP A 268 4.46 -11.11 19.68
CA TRP A 268 5.81 -11.15 19.15
C TRP A 268 6.80 -10.81 20.27
N PRO A 269 7.81 -11.67 20.53
CA PRO A 269 8.80 -11.37 21.55
C PRO A 269 9.47 -10.03 21.25
N SER A 270 9.20 -9.01 22.05
CA SER A 270 9.94 -7.75 21.99
C SER A 270 11.40 -8.08 22.29
N ALA A 271 12.28 -7.90 21.32
CA ALA A 271 13.72 -7.89 21.52
C ALA A 271 14.13 -6.63 22.35
N SER A 272 13.51 -6.44 23.51
CA SER A 272 13.70 -5.30 24.39
C SER A 272 13.65 -5.75 25.85
N SER A 273 14.65 -6.49 26.25
CA SER A 273 15.06 -6.54 27.64
C SER A 273 16.53 -6.98 27.69
N GLY A 274 17.36 -6.08 27.21
CA GLY A 274 18.81 -6.28 27.24
C GLY A 274 19.51 -5.06 26.70
N ILE A 275 19.40 -3.94 27.42
CA ILE A 275 20.45 -2.93 27.71
C ILE A 275 19.98 -2.19 28.95
#